data_1e5a7b4fbaac2b162464a493f6d35a7e
#
_entry.id   1e5a7b4fbaac2b162464a493f6d35a7e
#
_cell.length_a   1.000
_cell.length_b   1.000
_cell.length_c   1.000
_cell.angle_alpha   90.00
_cell.angle_beta   90.00
_cell.angle_gamma   90.00
#
_symmetry.space_group_name_H-M   'P 1'
#
loop_
_entity.id
_entity.type
_entity.pdbx_description
1 polymer ?
#
loop_
_entity_poly.entity_id
_entity_poly.type
_entity_poly.pdbx_seq_one_letter_code
_entity_poly.pdbx_strand_id
1 'polypeptide(L)'
;MAGVFDIDLETEEGSDGDEPELGAEMELEPRGNSLEPVGHYEEIEISESSVNNGPEHIGPHCFELLRVLGKGGYGKVFQVRKVQGTNTGKIFAMKVLKKAKIACNAKDTAHTRAERNILEAVKHPFIVDLIYAFQTGGKLYLILECLSGGELFMQLEREGIFLEDTACFYLSEITLALGHLHSHGIIYRDLKPENIMLNSQGELGRG
;
A
#
# COMPACT_ATOMS: atom_id res chain seq x y z
N MET A 1 10.76 3.28 -3.81
CA MET A 1 9.74 2.37 -4.35
C MET A 1 8.53 2.43 -3.44
N ALA A 2 7.66 3.37 -3.67
CA ALA A 2 6.39 3.45 -2.96
C ALA A 2 5.21 3.13 -3.88
N GLY A 3 5.46 2.66 -5.07
CA GLY A 3 4.52 1.81 -5.76
C GLY A 3 4.55 0.47 -5.06
N VAL A 4 3.89 0.43 -3.92
CA VAL A 4 3.70 -0.79 -3.17
C VAL A 4 2.91 -1.70 -4.09
N PHE A 5 3.58 -2.61 -4.76
CA PHE A 5 3.08 -3.75 -5.53
C PHE A 5 1.61 -3.60 -5.99
N ASP A 6 1.28 -2.60 -6.81
CA ASP A 6 0.08 -2.63 -7.63
C ASP A 6 0.38 -3.62 -8.76
N ILE A 7 0.01 -4.86 -8.54
CA ILE A 7 0.05 -5.87 -9.58
C ILE A 7 -1.21 -5.65 -10.41
N ASP A 8 -1.09 -4.93 -11.51
CA ASP A 8 -2.12 -4.86 -12.53
C ASP A 8 -2.34 -6.26 -13.09
N LEU A 9 -3.44 -6.87 -12.69
CA LEU A 9 -4.03 -7.96 -13.44
C LEU A 9 -4.90 -7.31 -14.50
N GLU A 10 -4.54 -7.50 -15.76
CA GLU A 10 -5.38 -7.16 -16.90
C GLU A 10 -6.80 -7.67 -16.64
N THR A 11 -7.72 -6.75 -16.34
CA THR A 11 -9.15 -7.00 -16.40
C THR A 11 -9.65 -6.31 -17.65
N GLU A 12 -10.15 -7.12 -18.58
CA GLU A 12 -10.88 -6.68 -19.77
C GLU A 12 -11.93 -5.63 -19.40
N GLU A 13 -12.00 -4.61 -20.24
CA GLU A 13 -12.94 -3.49 -20.15
C GLU A 13 -14.38 -3.98 -20.14
N GLY A 14 -15.12 -3.61 -19.13
CA GLY A 14 -16.56 -3.72 -18.99
C GLY A 14 -17.16 -2.37 -18.66
N SER A 15 -17.55 -1.65 -19.71
CA SER A 15 -18.63 -0.68 -19.89
C SER A 15 -19.24 0.01 -18.67
N ASP A 16 -19.27 1.34 -18.78
CA ASP A 16 -20.01 2.35 -18.03
C ASP A 16 -21.46 1.96 -17.66
N GLY A 17 -21.86 2.33 -16.45
CA GLY A 17 -23.24 2.30 -16.00
C GLY A 17 -23.45 3.19 -14.79
N ASP A 18 -24.13 4.30 -15.02
CA ASP A 18 -24.56 5.39 -14.15
C ASP A 18 -24.93 5.03 -12.70
N GLU A 19 -24.54 5.92 -11.78
CA GLU A 19 -25.16 6.05 -10.45
C GLU A 19 -26.57 6.62 -10.57
N PRO A 20 -27.50 6.21 -9.71
CA PRO A 20 -28.46 7.13 -9.16
C PRO A 20 -28.43 7.19 -7.62
N GLU A 21 -28.68 8.42 -7.16
CA GLU A 21 -28.91 8.81 -5.78
C GLU A 21 -30.19 8.23 -5.18
N LEU A 22 -30.11 8.04 -3.84
CA LEU A 22 -31.16 8.26 -2.83
C LEU A 22 -32.51 7.54 -2.91
N GLY A 23 -32.78 6.83 -1.81
CA GLY A 23 -34.08 6.91 -1.16
C GLY A 23 -34.79 5.59 -0.91
N ALA A 24 -35.14 5.44 0.37
CA ALA A 24 -36.22 4.61 0.92
C ALA A 24 -35.82 3.26 1.53
N GLU A 25 -35.89 3.26 2.84
CA GLU A 25 -36.09 2.11 3.72
C GLU A 25 -37.31 1.30 3.27
N MET A 26 -37.14 0.00 3.18
CA MET A 26 -38.25 -0.94 3.24
C MET A 26 -37.76 -2.25 3.86
N GLU A 27 -38.22 -2.48 5.09
CA GLU A 27 -38.12 -3.75 5.80
C GLU A 27 -38.81 -4.86 4.97
N LEU A 28 -38.13 -5.97 4.76
CA LEU A 28 -38.76 -7.24 4.39
C LEU A 28 -38.08 -8.37 5.15
N GLU A 29 -38.86 -9.03 5.95
CA GLU A 29 -38.66 -10.22 6.78
C GLU A 29 -38.11 -11.43 5.99
N PRO A 30 -37.44 -12.40 6.65
CA PRO A 30 -36.59 -13.38 6.02
C PRO A 30 -37.36 -14.59 5.56
N ARG A 31 -37.23 -14.95 4.27
CA ARG A 31 -37.52 -16.33 3.83
C ARG A 31 -36.20 -17.08 3.71
N GLY A 32 -36.05 -18.06 4.62
CA GLY A 32 -34.92 -18.95 4.64
C GLY A 32 -34.70 -19.72 3.35
N ASN A 33 -33.46 -19.70 2.90
CA ASN A 33 -32.88 -20.80 2.17
C ASN A 33 -31.39 -20.87 2.54
N SER A 34 -31.04 -21.89 3.26
CA SER A 34 -29.68 -22.22 3.68
C SER A 34 -28.88 -22.62 2.44
N LEU A 35 -28.10 -21.70 1.90
CA LEU A 35 -26.93 -21.99 1.08
C LEU A 35 -25.73 -21.74 1.98
N GLU A 36 -25.14 -22.83 2.47
CA GLU A 36 -23.84 -22.78 3.13
C GLU A 36 -22.82 -22.21 2.14
N PRO A 37 -22.08 -21.17 2.51
CA PRO A 37 -20.96 -20.74 1.70
C PRO A 37 -19.81 -21.73 1.88
N VAL A 38 -19.67 -22.66 0.93
CA VAL A 38 -18.47 -23.47 0.77
C VAL A 38 -17.37 -22.55 0.22
N GLY A 39 -16.66 -21.92 1.12
CA GLY A 39 -15.45 -21.16 0.82
C GLY A 39 -14.61 -21.15 2.09
N HIS A 40 -13.53 -21.90 2.10
CA HIS A 40 -12.46 -21.70 3.07
C HIS A 40 -11.90 -20.29 2.86
N TYR A 41 -12.41 -19.33 3.63
CA TYR A 41 -11.78 -18.03 3.77
C TYR A 41 -10.53 -18.22 4.61
N GLU A 42 -9.36 -18.19 3.98
CA GLU A 42 -8.11 -18.08 4.74
C GLU A 42 -8.13 -16.74 5.47
N GLU A 43 -8.20 -16.80 6.78
CA GLU A 43 -8.09 -15.62 7.64
C GLU A 43 -6.67 -15.06 7.49
N ILE A 44 -6.56 -13.81 7.03
CA ILE A 44 -5.26 -13.14 6.98
C ILE A 44 -4.93 -12.71 8.40
N GLU A 45 -4.29 -13.58 9.15
CA GLU A 45 -3.69 -13.21 10.42
C GLU A 45 -2.40 -12.43 10.16
N ILE A 46 -2.44 -11.14 10.51
CA ILE A 46 -1.23 -10.33 10.63
C ILE A 46 -0.77 -10.47 12.08
N SER A 47 0.36 -11.09 12.27
CA SER A 47 1.02 -11.08 13.56
C SER A 47 1.43 -9.65 13.90
N GLU A 48 0.71 -9.01 14.81
CA GLU A 48 1.01 -7.64 15.29
C GLU A 48 2.38 -7.58 15.98
N SER A 49 2.89 -8.72 16.45
CA SER A 49 4.11 -8.82 17.25
C SER A 49 5.40 -8.63 16.47
N SER A 50 5.39 -8.75 15.15
CA SER A 50 6.62 -8.70 14.35
C SER A 50 6.95 -7.30 13.79
N VAL A 51 5.93 -6.46 13.55
CA VAL A 51 6.12 -5.10 13.01
C VAL A 51 5.99 -4.04 14.09
N ASN A 52 5.06 -4.22 15.04
CA ASN A 52 4.80 -3.25 16.10
C ASN A 52 5.74 -3.51 17.28
N ASN A 53 7.00 -3.10 17.15
CA ASN A 53 8.01 -3.24 18.20
C ASN A 53 7.68 -2.32 19.39
N GLY A 54 7.17 -2.88 20.49
CA GLY A 54 6.95 -2.16 21.74
C GLY A 54 5.62 -2.48 22.44
N PRO A 55 5.43 -1.96 23.66
CA PRO A 55 4.21 -2.18 24.44
C PRO A 55 3.02 -1.33 23.96
N GLU A 56 3.19 -0.55 22.90
CA GLU A 56 2.18 0.39 22.39
C GLU A 56 1.15 -0.34 21.54
N HIS A 57 -0.12 -0.23 21.90
CA HIS A 57 -1.22 -0.74 21.09
C HIS A 57 -1.50 0.21 19.93
N ILE A 58 -1.07 -0.18 18.71
CA ILE A 58 -1.23 0.61 17.50
C ILE A 58 -2.58 0.31 16.83
N GLY A 59 -3.35 1.36 16.56
CA GLY A 59 -4.64 1.26 15.89
C GLY A 59 -5.00 2.54 15.14
N PRO A 60 -6.17 2.59 14.47
CA PRO A 60 -6.59 3.76 13.71
C PRO A 60 -6.65 5.05 14.53
N HIS A 61 -6.96 4.93 15.83
CA HIS A 61 -7.05 6.05 16.78
C HIS A 61 -5.71 6.75 17.04
N CYS A 62 -4.58 6.08 16.73
CA CYS A 62 -3.25 6.67 16.85
C CYS A 62 -2.91 7.64 15.72
N PHE A 63 -3.77 7.77 14.71
CA PHE A 63 -3.47 8.53 13.50
C PHE A 63 -4.58 9.50 13.12
N GLU A 64 -4.20 10.74 12.84
CA GLU A 64 -5.04 11.77 12.26
C GLU A 64 -4.91 11.74 10.73
N LEU A 65 -6.03 11.66 10.01
CA LEU A 65 -6.05 11.71 8.54
C LEU A 65 -5.87 13.15 8.06
N LEU A 66 -4.89 13.40 7.20
CA LEU A 66 -4.59 14.73 6.66
C LEU A 66 -5.16 14.90 5.24
N ARG A 67 -4.74 14.03 4.30
CA ARG A 67 -5.20 14.07 2.90
C ARG A 67 -5.10 12.70 2.24
N VAL A 68 -5.82 12.54 1.12
CA VAL A 68 -5.67 11.36 0.25
C VAL A 68 -4.45 11.57 -0.64
N LEU A 69 -3.54 10.60 -0.67
CA LEU A 69 -2.39 10.57 -1.57
C LEU A 69 -2.69 9.80 -2.86
N GLY A 70 -3.50 8.74 -2.76
CA GLY A 70 -3.84 7.92 -3.92
C GLY A 70 -5.06 7.03 -3.67
N LYS A 71 -5.63 6.53 -4.76
CA LYS A 71 -6.74 5.56 -4.77
C LYS A 71 -6.36 4.44 -5.74
N GLY A 72 -6.46 3.20 -5.29
CA GLY A 72 -6.24 2.00 -6.10
C GLY A 72 -7.42 1.04 -6.01
N GLY A 73 -7.38 -0.05 -6.78
CA GLY A 73 -8.44 -1.06 -6.83
C GLY A 73 -8.81 -1.66 -5.48
N TYR A 74 -7.83 -1.91 -4.63
CA TYR A 74 -8.00 -2.57 -3.33
C TYR A 74 -8.19 -1.61 -2.16
N GLY A 75 -7.89 -0.31 -2.32
CA GLY A 75 -7.98 0.62 -1.21
C GLY A 75 -7.56 2.05 -1.52
N LYS A 76 -7.20 2.78 -0.46
CA LYS A 76 -6.77 4.17 -0.52
C LYS A 76 -5.49 4.36 0.27
N VAL A 77 -4.66 5.31 -0.16
CA VAL A 77 -3.49 5.77 0.57
C VAL A 77 -3.75 7.18 1.09
N PHE A 78 -3.50 7.37 2.38
CA PHE A 78 -3.68 8.65 3.06
C PHE A 78 -2.35 9.16 3.62
N GLN A 79 -2.14 10.44 3.60
CA GLN A 79 -1.16 11.08 4.47
C GLN A 79 -1.77 11.20 5.86
N VAL A 80 -1.04 10.77 6.87
CA VAL A 80 -1.51 10.76 8.25
C VAL A 80 -0.46 11.32 9.19
N ARG A 81 -0.90 11.88 10.32
CA ARG A 81 -0.04 12.31 11.44
C ARG A 81 -0.26 11.36 12.60
N LYS A 82 0.82 10.85 13.22
CA LYS A 82 0.70 10.10 14.46
C LYS A 82 0.43 11.05 15.61
N VAL A 83 -0.64 10.78 16.40
CA VAL A 83 -1.13 11.68 17.46
C VAL A 83 -0.92 11.13 18.87
N GLN A 84 -0.53 9.85 19.00
CA GLN A 84 -0.32 9.19 20.28
C GLN A 84 0.95 8.35 20.29
N GLY A 85 1.60 8.21 21.44
CA GLY A 85 2.72 7.32 21.69
C GLY A 85 4.03 7.71 21.01
N THR A 86 4.86 6.72 20.73
CA THR A 86 6.13 6.91 20.01
C THR A 86 5.89 7.48 18.62
N ASN A 87 6.81 8.33 18.14
CA ASN A 87 6.69 9.02 16.86
C ASN A 87 5.51 10.00 16.74
N THR A 88 4.93 10.47 17.87
CA THR A 88 3.90 11.51 17.88
C THR A 88 4.37 12.75 17.12
N GLY A 89 3.50 13.29 16.25
CA GLY A 89 3.79 14.42 15.35
C GLY A 89 4.38 14.03 13.99
N LYS A 90 4.95 12.82 13.85
CA LYS A 90 5.50 12.37 12.56
C LYS A 90 4.41 12.09 11.54
N ILE A 91 4.76 12.34 10.27
CA ILE A 91 3.90 12.12 9.11
C ILE A 91 4.24 10.78 8.49
N PHE A 92 3.21 10.04 8.09
CA PHE A 92 3.29 8.71 7.47
C PHE A 92 2.35 8.62 6.28
N ALA A 93 2.57 7.63 5.42
CA ALA A 93 1.61 7.18 4.42
C ALA A 93 0.86 5.96 4.99
N MET A 94 -0.47 6.04 5.07
CA MET A 94 -1.33 4.95 5.53
C MET A 94 -2.04 4.33 4.34
N LYS A 95 -1.65 3.11 3.96
CA LYS A 95 -2.36 2.31 2.96
C LYS A 95 -3.47 1.52 3.68
N VAL A 96 -4.72 1.74 3.27
CA VAL A 96 -5.91 1.10 3.85
C VAL A 96 -6.52 0.17 2.82
N LEU A 97 -6.50 -1.12 3.09
CA LEU A 97 -7.01 -2.17 2.22
C LEU A 97 -8.31 -2.74 2.78
N LYS A 98 -9.30 -3.02 1.93
CA LYS A 98 -10.58 -3.63 2.34
C LYS A 98 -10.44 -5.15 2.28
N LYS A 99 -10.56 -5.86 3.42
CA LYS A 99 -10.47 -7.32 3.48
C LYS A 99 -11.46 -8.01 2.55
N ALA A 100 -12.69 -7.52 2.44
CA ALA A 100 -13.68 -8.08 1.53
C ALA A 100 -13.25 -8.06 0.06
N LYS A 101 -12.54 -7.00 -0.39
CA LYS A 101 -12.02 -6.94 -1.77
C LYS A 101 -10.84 -7.88 -1.99
N ILE A 102 -9.99 -8.08 -0.98
CA ILE A 102 -8.83 -8.97 -1.02
C ILE A 102 -9.30 -10.43 -0.99
N ALA A 103 -10.26 -10.75 -0.11
CA ALA A 103 -10.76 -12.11 0.09
C ALA A 103 -11.57 -12.69 -1.10
N CYS A 104 -12.03 -11.82 -2.03
CA CYS A 104 -12.74 -12.27 -3.22
C CYS A 104 -11.87 -13.12 -4.17
N ASN A 105 -10.53 -13.04 -4.04
CA ASN A 105 -9.61 -13.76 -4.90
C ASN A 105 -8.41 -14.26 -4.08
N ALA A 106 -8.19 -15.57 -4.08
CA ALA A 106 -7.07 -16.19 -3.35
C ALA A 106 -5.70 -15.63 -3.80
N LYS A 107 -5.59 -15.23 -5.08
CA LYS A 107 -4.39 -14.60 -5.63
C LYS A 107 -4.12 -13.23 -4.98
N ASP A 108 -5.15 -12.41 -4.79
CA ASP A 108 -5.03 -11.09 -4.16
C ASP A 108 -4.66 -11.22 -2.67
N THR A 109 -5.21 -12.22 -1.98
CA THR A 109 -4.84 -12.55 -0.61
C THR A 109 -3.37 -12.91 -0.51
N ALA A 110 -2.88 -13.80 -1.39
CA ALA A 110 -1.48 -14.21 -1.44
C ALA A 110 -0.55 -13.01 -1.75
N HIS A 111 -0.93 -12.14 -2.68
CA HIS A 111 -0.17 -10.93 -3.03
C HIS A 111 -0.09 -9.95 -1.86
N THR A 112 -1.21 -9.67 -1.20
CA THR A 112 -1.25 -8.75 -0.04
C THR A 112 -0.38 -9.26 1.11
N ARG A 113 -0.42 -10.57 1.37
CA ARG A 113 0.43 -11.22 2.37
C ARG A 113 1.91 -11.13 2.00
N ALA A 114 2.24 -11.43 0.72
CA ALA A 114 3.60 -11.34 0.22
C ALA A 114 4.14 -9.90 0.30
N GLU A 115 3.38 -8.90 -0.13
CA GLU A 115 3.72 -7.49 -0.02
C GLU A 115 4.09 -7.11 1.42
N ARG A 116 3.21 -7.43 2.37
CA ARG A 116 3.44 -7.12 3.78
C ARG A 116 4.69 -7.82 4.32
N ASN A 117 4.87 -9.12 4.04
CA ASN A 117 6.01 -9.89 4.52
C ASN A 117 7.34 -9.39 3.93
N ILE A 118 7.33 -9.00 2.65
CA ILE A 118 8.50 -8.41 1.99
C ILE A 118 8.87 -7.07 2.64
N LEU A 119 7.91 -6.17 2.81
CA LEU A 119 8.11 -4.87 3.43
C LEU A 119 8.60 -4.97 4.90
N GLU A 120 8.22 -6.03 5.60
CA GLU A 120 8.70 -6.31 6.95
C GLU A 120 10.14 -6.80 6.97
N ALA A 121 10.47 -7.75 6.09
CA ALA A 121 11.76 -8.43 6.08
C ALA A 121 12.87 -7.63 5.38
N VAL A 122 12.50 -6.84 4.36
CA VAL A 122 13.47 -6.13 3.52
C VAL A 122 13.68 -4.71 4.04
N LYS A 123 14.93 -4.39 4.41
CA LYS A 123 15.35 -3.05 4.84
C LYS A 123 16.49 -2.57 3.95
N HIS A 124 16.23 -1.48 3.22
CA HIS A 124 17.21 -0.90 2.30
C HIS A 124 17.00 0.62 2.17
N PRO A 125 18.06 1.44 2.01
CA PRO A 125 17.92 2.90 1.90
C PRO A 125 16.96 3.37 0.80
N PHE A 126 16.89 2.62 -0.30
CA PHE A 126 16.08 2.96 -1.48
C PHE A 126 14.79 2.14 -1.60
N ILE A 127 14.35 1.51 -0.52
CA ILE A 127 13.05 0.81 -0.45
C ILE A 127 12.27 1.39 0.73
N VAL A 128 11.01 1.76 0.50
CA VAL A 128 10.14 2.34 1.52
C VAL A 128 9.99 1.42 2.73
N ASP A 129 10.05 1.99 3.93
CA ASP A 129 9.93 1.24 5.17
C ASP A 129 8.46 1.04 5.59
N LEU A 130 8.13 -0.19 6.00
CA LEU A 130 6.94 -0.48 6.77
C LEU A 130 7.24 -0.20 8.25
N ILE A 131 6.52 0.76 8.84
CA ILE A 131 6.74 1.23 10.21
C ILE A 131 5.79 0.56 11.19
N TYR A 132 4.50 0.43 10.82
CA TYR A 132 3.47 -0.28 11.59
C TYR A 132 2.53 -1.04 10.66
N ALA A 133 1.96 -2.14 11.15
CA ALA A 133 0.88 -2.84 10.48
C ALA A 133 -0.15 -3.27 11.52
N PHE A 134 -1.43 -3.06 11.24
CA PHE A 134 -2.53 -3.47 12.11
C PHE A 134 -3.80 -3.72 11.31
N GLN A 135 -4.77 -4.34 11.93
CA GLN A 135 -6.02 -4.68 11.27
C GLN A 135 -7.24 -4.39 12.16
N THR A 136 -8.37 -4.19 11.51
CA THR A 136 -9.71 -4.21 12.12
C THR A 136 -10.53 -5.32 11.47
N GLY A 137 -11.76 -5.55 11.94
CA GLY A 137 -12.63 -6.59 11.37
C GLY A 137 -12.79 -6.54 9.84
N GLY A 138 -12.77 -5.34 9.23
CA GLY A 138 -13.00 -5.17 7.79
C GLY A 138 -11.84 -4.59 6.99
N LYS A 139 -10.75 -4.15 7.63
CA LYS A 139 -9.67 -3.44 6.96
C LYS A 139 -8.29 -3.86 7.48
N LEU A 140 -7.31 -3.81 6.56
CA LEU A 140 -5.89 -3.92 6.83
C LEU A 140 -5.25 -2.54 6.65
N TYR A 141 -4.33 -2.18 7.54
CA TYR A 141 -3.62 -0.91 7.55
C TYR A 141 -2.12 -1.16 7.53
N LEU A 142 -1.44 -0.59 6.53
CA LEU A 142 0.01 -0.55 6.44
C LEU A 142 0.44 0.90 6.60
N ILE A 143 1.25 1.19 7.61
CA ILE A 143 1.82 2.51 7.87
C ILE A 143 3.23 2.53 7.34
N LEU A 144 3.42 3.27 6.29
CA LEU A 144 4.65 3.37 5.53
C LEU A 144 5.32 4.73 5.79
N GLU A 145 6.60 4.80 5.55
CA GLU A 145 7.30 6.06 5.43
C GLU A 145 6.61 6.98 4.41
N CYS A 146 6.51 8.28 4.73
CA CYS A 146 5.89 9.26 3.84
C CYS A 146 6.96 9.99 3.03
N LEU A 147 7.04 9.70 1.75
CA LEU A 147 7.98 10.33 0.83
C LEU A 147 7.33 11.55 0.19
N SER A 148 7.98 12.72 0.29
CA SER A 148 7.39 14.02 -0.06
C SER A 148 7.84 14.57 -1.42
N GLY A 149 8.81 13.94 -2.09
CA GLY A 149 9.35 14.36 -3.38
C GLY A 149 8.49 14.00 -4.60
N GLY A 150 7.40 13.21 -4.38
CA GLY A 150 6.51 12.75 -5.43
C GLY A 150 7.06 11.56 -6.22
N GLU A 151 6.42 11.26 -7.34
CA GLU A 151 6.80 10.17 -8.24
C GLU A 151 7.95 10.59 -9.15
N LEU A 152 8.86 9.67 -9.49
CA LEU A 152 9.90 9.91 -10.50
C LEU A 152 9.28 10.28 -11.86
N PHE A 153 8.11 9.72 -12.16
CA PHE A 153 7.34 10.08 -13.35
C PHE A 153 7.08 11.58 -13.46
N MET A 154 6.71 12.26 -12.37
CA MET A 154 6.45 13.70 -12.34
C MET A 154 7.71 14.51 -12.68
N GLN A 155 8.89 14.05 -12.24
CA GLN A 155 10.15 14.67 -12.60
C GLN A 155 10.46 14.49 -14.09
N LEU A 156 10.27 13.27 -14.61
CA LEU A 156 10.48 12.95 -16.02
C LEU A 156 9.52 13.72 -16.92
N GLU A 157 8.24 13.86 -16.52
CA GLU A 157 7.24 14.65 -17.25
C GLU A 157 7.64 16.15 -17.31
N ARG A 158 8.15 16.71 -16.22
CA ARG A 158 8.59 18.09 -16.14
C ARG A 158 9.84 18.36 -16.97
N GLU A 159 10.85 17.48 -16.89
CA GLU A 159 12.15 17.63 -17.57
C GLU A 159 12.08 17.19 -19.07
N GLY A 160 11.11 16.35 -19.41
CA GLY A 160 10.98 15.71 -20.72
C GLY A 160 12.00 14.57 -20.90
N ILE A 161 13.30 14.87 -20.82
CA ILE A 161 14.38 13.90 -20.93
C ILE A 161 15.41 14.19 -19.84
N PHE A 162 15.78 13.17 -19.08
CA PHE A 162 16.89 13.31 -18.13
C PHE A 162 18.24 13.40 -18.84
N LEU A 163 19.09 14.30 -18.39
CA LEU A 163 20.50 14.28 -18.75
C LEU A 163 21.16 12.99 -18.24
N GLU A 164 22.24 12.58 -18.87
CA GLU A 164 22.92 11.33 -18.56
C GLU A 164 23.29 11.19 -17.08
N ASP A 165 23.83 12.25 -16.48
CA ASP A 165 24.22 12.25 -15.06
C ASP A 165 22.99 12.03 -14.15
N THR A 166 21.85 12.69 -14.44
CA THR A 166 20.60 12.51 -13.70
C THR A 166 20.05 11.10 -13.88
N ALA A 167 20.08 10.59 -15.11
CA ALA A 167 19.65 9.23 -15.39
C ALA A 167 20.51 8.19 -14.67
N CYS A 168 21.85 8.36 -14.71
CA CYS A 168 22.80 7.50 -14.00
C CYS A 168 22.56 7.52 -12.49
N PHE A 169 22.27 8.68 -11.90
CA PHE A 169 21.94 8.82 -10.49
C PHE A 169 20.75 7.95 -10.11
N TYR A 170 19.58 8.15 -10.75
CA TYR A 170 18.38 7.35 -10.46
C TYR A 170 18.55 5.87 -10.77
N LEU A 171 19.20 5.52 -11.89
CA LEU A 171 19.41 4.12 -12.26
C LEU A 171 20.33 3.40 -11.28
N SER A 172 21.33 4.08 -10.71
CA SER A 172 22.22 3.49 -9.70
C SER A 172 21.44 3.12 -8.44
N GLU A 173 20.59 4.01 -7.92
CA GLU A 173 19.76 3.76 -6.75
C GLU A 173 18.73 2.65 -6.98
N ILE A 174 18.07 2.66 -8.15
CA ILE A 174 17.14 1.61 -8.57
C ILE A 174 17.84 0.26 -8.66
N THR A 175 19.03 0.22 -9.25
CA THR A 175 19.82 -1.01 -9.40
C THR A 175 20.19 -1.59 -8.05
N LEU A 176 20.62 -0.76 -7.10
CA LEU A 176 20.94 -1.20 -5.74
C LEU A 176 19.71 -1.76 -5.02
N ALA A 177 18.56 -1.09 -5.14
CA ALA A 177 17.29 -1.56 -4.57
C ALA A 177 16.85 -2.90 -5.17
N LEU A 178 16.89 -3.04 -6.49
CA LEU A 178 16.55 -4.29 -7.18
C LEU A 178 17.53 -5.42 -6.83
N GLY A 179 18.83 -5.13 -6.80
CA GLY A 179 19.86 -6.10 -6.40
C GLY A 179 19.62 -6.63 -4.99
N HIS A 180 19.21 -5.74 -4.07
CA HIS A 180 18.85 -6.13 -2.71
C HIS A 180 17.60 -7.03 -2.69
N LEU A 181 16.54 -6.71 -3.43
CA LEU A 181 15.36 -7.58 -3.56
C LEU A 181 15.73 -8.95 -4.14
N HIS A 182 16.53 -8.97 -5.21
CA HIS A 182 16.98 -10.20 -5.86
C HIS A 182 17.82 -11.08 -4.93
N SER A 183 18.67 -10.49 -4.08
CA SER A 183 19.43 -11.25 -3.07
C SER A 183 18.54 -11.96 -2.05
N HIS A 184 17.29 -11.51 -1.86
CA HIS A 184 16.27 -12.16 -1.04
C HIS A 184 15.31 -13.05 -1.84
N GLY A 185 15.62 -13.33 -3.12
CA GLY A 185 14.78 -14.14 -4.00
C GLY A 185 13.48 -13.45 -4.44
N ILE A 186 13.41 -12.11 -4.33
CA ILE A 186 12.22 -11.32 -4.65
C ILE A 186 12.39 -10.65 -6.01
N ILE A 187 11.43 -10.83 -6.91
CA ILE A 187 11.36 -10.15 -8.21
C ILE A 187 10.25 -9.10 -8.13
N TYR A 188 10.59 -7.84 -8.45
CA TYR A 188 9.64 -6.73 -8.29
C TYR A 188 8.51 -6.71 -9.32
N ARG A 189 8.72 -7.04 -10.56
CA ARG A 189 7.78 -7.19 -11.69
C ARG A 189 7.07 -5.93 -12.21
N ASP A 190 6.88 -4.88 -11.41
CA ASP A 190 6.14 -3.65 -11.78
C ASP A 190 7.03 -2.41 -11.69
N LEU A 191 8.24 -2.49 -12.28
CA LEU A 191 9.17 -1.36 -12.33
C LEU A 191 8.72 -0.37 -13.41
N LYS A 192 8.27 0.79 -12.95
CA LYS A 192 7.89 1.94 -13.79
C LYS A 192 8.10 3.24 -13.02
N PRO A 193 8.29 4.40 -13.70
CA PRO A 193 8.57 5.67 -13.02
C PRO A 193 7.49 6.12 -12.03
N GLU A 194 6.24 5.73 -12.24
CA GLU A 194 5.09 6.00 -11.35
C GLU A 194 5.22 5.27 -10.01
N ASN A 195 5.92 4.14 -10.00
CA ASN A 195 6.12 3.33 -8.81
C ASN A 195 7.44 3.64 -8.07
N ILE A 196 8.13 4.69 -8.48
CA ILE A 196 9.37 5.15 -7.86
C ILE A 196 9.08 6.48 -7.18
N MET A 197 9.16 6.50 -5.84
CA MET A 197 8.89 7.69 -5.04
C MET A 197 10.20 8.33 -4.57
N LEU A 198 10.20 9.65 -4.54
CA LEU A 198 11.33 10.45 -4.13
C LEU A 198 11.10 11.03 -2.73
N ASN A 199 12.18 11.18 -1.98
CA ASN A 199 12.19 11.91 -0.71
C ASN A 199 12.21 13.44 -0.96
N SER A 200 12.29 14.23 0.11
CA SER A 200 12.34 15.70 0.01
C SER A 200 13.60 16.25 -0.67
N GLN A 201 14.64 15.43 -0.80
CA GLN A 201 15.92 15.77 -1.42
C GLN A 201 16.00 15.36 -2.89
N GLY A 202 14.98 14.66 -3.39
CA GLY A 202 14.93 14.17 -4.77
C GLY A 202 15.65 12.84 -4.97
N GLU A 203 15.94 12.08 -3.90
CA GLU A 203 16.55 10.76 -3.92
C GLU A 203 15.49 9.68 -3.73
N LEU A 204 15.77 8.42 -4.12
CA LEU A 204 14.89 7.30 -3.81
C LEU A 204 14.92 6.98 -2.30
N GLY A 205 13.77 6.58 -1.75
CA GLY A 205 13.71 6.04 -0.39
C GLY A 205 13.83 7.09 0.71
N ARG A 206 14.54 6.74 1.78
CA ARG A 206 14.58 7.49 3.04
C ARG A 206 15.05 8.94 2.89
N GLY A 207 14.29 9.86 3.48
CA GLY A 207 14.68 11.23 3.71
C GLY A 207 15.08 11.46 5.16
#